data_234a9ebeea9a748a0a98c94aba902634
#
_entry.id   234a9ebeea9a748a0a98c94aba902634
#
_cell.length_a   1.000
_cell.length_b   1.000
_cell.length_c   1.000
_cell.angle_alpha   90.00
_cell.angle_beta   90.00
_cell.angle_gamma   90.00
#
_symmetry.space_group_name_H-M   'P 1'
#
loop_
_entity.id
_entity.type
_entity.pdbx_description
1 polymer ?
#
loop_
_entity_poly.entity_id
_entity_poly.type
_entity_poly.pdbx_seq_one_letter_code
_entity_poly.pdbx_strand_id
1 'polypeptide(L)'
;PHLLQTLIKSNILELSIAEIEGDAIFFYKTGRLPSVQKVALQCKVIYDTFNQFIASYEKIDEKNYHKYLAHQEIGIKVIIHYGKISISNIEGHFKLMGEDVILAHKLLKNSIQQHNYILLSQQYTDKLRDKKVVKNWFNWDKLKKGTDHYEHFGTVFYHYIAFADVKKLNKRKA
;
A
#
# COMPACT_ATOMS: atom_id res chain seq x y z
N PRO A 1 -3.52 17.50 4.84
CA PRO A 1 -4.88 17.21 4.34
C PRO A 1 -4.93 17.00 2.82
N HIS A 2 -4.30 17.86 2.01
CA HIS A 2 -4.39 17.80 0.54
C HIS A 2 -3.80 16.52 -0.07
N LEU A 3 -2.65 16.03 0.42
CA LEU A 3 -2.06 14.79 -0.07
C LEU A 3 -3.00 13.59 0.13
N LEU A 4 -3.53 13.43 1.34
CA LEU A 4 -4.44 12.32 1.64
C LEU A 4 -5.70 12.35 0.77
N GLN A 5 -6.29 13.54 0.57
CA GLN A 5 -7.44 13.71 -0.32
C GLN A 5 -7.10 13.32 -1.78
N THR A 6 -5.90 13.69 -2.24
CA THR A 6 -5.42 13.36 -3.58
C THR A 6 -5.20 11.85 -3.73
N LEU A 7 -4.63 11.19 -2.72
CA LEU A 7 -4.46 9.73 -2.70
C LEU A 7 -5.81 9.00 -2.64
N ILE A 8 -6.77 9.50 -1.87
CA ILE A 8 -8.14 8.93 -1.83
C ILE A 8 -8.79 8.99 -3.22
N LYS A 9 -8.63 10.09 -3.94
CA LYS A 9 -9.16 10.23 -5.31
C LYS A 9 -8.48 9.31 -6.33
N SER A 10 -7.28 8.80 -6.03
CA SER A 10 -6.55 7.84 -6.86
C SER A 10 -7.00 6.39 -6.70
N ASN A 11 -8.06 6.14 -5.95
CA ASN A 11 -8.62 4.83 -5.64
C ASN A 11 -9.41 4.26 -6.84
N ILE A 12 -8.72 3.56 -7.73
CA ILE A 12 -9.32 2.96 -8.94
C ILE A 12 -9.95 1.59 -8.70
N LEU A 13 -9.67 0.96 -7.53
CA LEU A 13 -10.27 -0.31 -7.13
C LEU A 13 -11.60 -0.16 -6.39
N GLU A 14 -12.06 1.06 -6.18
CA GLU A 14 -13.25 1.35 -5.38
C GLU A 14 -13.16 0.70 -4.00
N LEU A 15 -12.02 0.87 -3.35
CA LEU A 15 -11.79 0.41 -1.98
C LEU A 15 -12.59 1.30 -1.02
N SER A 16 -13.15 0.71 0.01
CA SER A 16 -13.75 1.46 1.11
C SER A 16 -12.64 1.97 2.05
N ILE A 17 -12.85 3.14 2.65
CA ILE A 17 -11.96 3.66 3.69
C ILE A 17 -12.46 3.16 5.03
N ALA A 18 -11.61 2.48 5.79
CA ALA A 18 -11.89 2.09 7.16
C ALA A 18 -11.59 3.24 8.12
N GLU A 19 -10.40 3.82 7.97
CA GLU A 19 -9.94 4.91 8.83
C GLU A 19 -8.80 5.71 8.17
N ILE A 20 -8.56 6.89 8.70
CA ILE A 20 -7.41 7.73 8.40
C ILE A 20 -6.74 8.03 9.73
N GLU A 21 -5.49 7.57 9.89
CA GLU A 21 -4.71 7.73 11.11
C GLU A 21 -3.39 8.46 10.80
N GLY A 22 -3.30 9.71 11.20
CA GLY A 22 -2.15 10.55 10.90
C GLY A 22 -1.93 10.73 9.40
N ASP A 23 -0.86 10.17 8.87
CA ASP A 23 -0.47 10.16 7.45
C ASP A 23 -0.82 8.84 6.73
N ALA A 24 -1.49 7.92 7.40
CA ALA A 24 -1.89 6.64 6.85
C ALA A 24 -3.38 6.58 6.50
N ILE A 25 -3.71 5.91 5.39
CA ILE A 25 -5.07 5.60 4.98
C ILE A 25 -5.24 4.08 4.99
N PHE A 26 -6.19 3.60 5.75
CA PHE A 26 -6.55 2.19 5.77
C PHE A 26 -7.72 1.94 4.83
N PHE A 27 -7.45 1.28 3.71
CA PHE A 27 -8.45 0.85 2.75
C PHE A 27 -8.80 -0.61 2.95
N TYR A 28 -10.04 -0.99 2.61
CA TYR A 28 -10.45 -2.39 2.57
C TYR A 28 -11.39 -2.68 1.41
N LYS A 29 -11.48 -3.94 1.03
CA LYS A 29 -12.46 -4.46 0.08
C LYS A 29 -12.89 -5.85 0.50
N THR A 30 -14.19 -6.06 0.56
CA THR A 30 -14.79 -7.38 0.82
C THR A 30 -15.15 -8.10 -0.47
N GLY A 31 -15.41 -9.40 -0.38
CA GLY A 31 -15.86 -10.20 -1.51
C GLY A 31 -14.70 -10.76 -2.35
N ARG A 32 -14.85 -10.75 -3.67
CA ARG A 32 -13.87 -11.36 -4.57
C ARG A 32 -12.55 -10.61 -4.57
N LEU A 33 -11.45 -11.35 -4.40
CA LEU A 33 -10.10 -10.79 -4.48
C LEU A 33 -9.86 -10.17 -5.87
N PRO A 34 -9.46 -8.89 -5.95
CA PRO A 34 -9.09 -8.28 -7.21
C PRO A 34 -7.93 -9.02 -7.90
N SER A 35 -7.88 -8.99 -9.23
CA SER A 35 -6.75 -9.57 -9.95
C SER A 35 -5.43 -8.87 -9.59
N VAL A 36 -4.32 -9.61 -9.64
CA VAL A 36 -2.98 -9.06 -9.37
C VAL A 36 -2.68 -7.84 -10.24
N GLN A 37 -3.11 -7.88 -11.51
CA GLN A 37 -2.98 -6.76 -12.43
C GLN A 37 -3.66 -5.49 -11.89
N LYS A 38 -4.90 -5.60 -11.43
CA LYS A 38 -5.64 -4.46 -10.88
C LYS A 38 -5.00 -3.92 -9.60
N VAL A 39 -4.51 -4.82 -8.74
CA VAL A 39 -3.83 -4.44 -7.50
C VAL A 39 -2.50 -3.73 -7.80
N ALA A 40 -1.70 -4.26 -8.73
CA ALA A 40 -0.45 -3.63 -9.15
C ALA A 40 -0.70 -2.25 -9.80
N LEU A 41 -1.76 -2.13 -10.62
CA LEU A 41 -2.16 -0.85 -11.20
C LEU A 41 -2.55 0.16 -10.13
N GLN A 42 -3.33 -0.26 -9.13
CA GLN A 42 -3.68 0.61 -7.99
C GLN A 42 -2.44 1.11 -7.26
N CYS A 43 -1.49 0.24 -6.95
CA CYS A 43 -0.23 0.61 -6.31
C CYS A 43 0.53 1.65 -7.15
N LYS A 44 0.61 1.42 -8.47
CA LYS A 44 1.28 2.35 -9.37
C LYS A 44 0.58 3.71 -9.42
N VAL A 45 -0.74 3.74 -9.53
CA VAL A 45 -1.51 4.99 -9.55
C VAL A 45 -1.30 5.78 -8.26
N ILE A 46 -1.32 5.12 -7.09
CA ILE A 46 -1.02 5.74 -5.80
C ILE A 46 0.39 6.35 -5.80
N TYR A 47 1.39 5.60 -6.26
CA TYR A 47 2.79 6.04 -6.29
C TYR A 47 2.98 7.23 -7.26
N ASP A 48 2.44 7.15 -8.47
CA ASP A 48 2.53 8.23 -9.47
C ASP A 48 1.83 9.50 -8.95
N THR A 49 0.67 9.34 -8.32
CA THR A 49 -0.10 10.45 -7.71
C THR A 49 0.68 11.10 -6.56
N PHE A 50 1.30 10.30 -5.70
CA PHE A 50 2.15 10.78 -4.62
C PHE A 50 3.32 11.62 -5.17
N ASN A 51 4.07 11.09 -6.14
CA ASN A 51 5.22 11.79 -6.73
C ASN A 51 4.80 13.09 -7.44
N GLN A 52 3.68 13.08 -8.17
CA GLN A 52 3.15 14.28 -8.80
C GLN A 52 2.76 15.34 -7.77
N PHE A 53 2.17 14.93 -6.64
CA PHE A 53 1.83 15.84 -5.57
C PHE A 53 3.09 16.48 -4.96
N ILE A 54 4.11 15.67 -4.62
CA ILE A 54 5.38 16.17 -4.06
C ILE A 54 6.06 17.15 -5.02
N ALA A 55 6.15 16.80 -6.31
CA ALA A 55 6.74 17.66 -7.32
C ALA A 55 5.95 18.98 -7.55
N SER A 56 4.62 18.94 -7.41
CA SER A 56 3.79 20.14 -7.49
C SER A 56 3.94 21.04 -6.27
N TYR A 57 4.08 20.45 -5.09
CA TYR A 57 4.27 21.17 -3.83
C TYR A 57 5.60 21.93 -3.81
N GLU A 58 6.68 21.32 -4.30
CA GLU A 58 7.99 21.95 -4.46
C GLU A 58 7.89 23.24 -5.30
N LYS A 59 7.12 23.21 -6.41
CA LYS A 59 6.95 24.36 -7.30
C LYS A 59 6.07 25.48 -6.72
N ILE A 60 5.10 25.11 -5.88
CA ILE A 60 4.13 26.09 -5.34
C ILE A 60 4.68 26.77 -4.09
N ASP A 61 5.42 26.05 -3.27
CA ASP A 61 5.92 26.51 -1.98
C ASP A 61 7.36 26.01 -1.72
N GLU A 62 8.27 26.47 -2.58
CA GLU A 62 9.69 26.10 -2.55
C GLU A 62 10.31 26.32 -1.16
N LYS A 63 9.95 27.42 -0.50
CA LYS A 63 10.50 27.77 0.82
C LYS A 63 10.10 26.74 1.90
N ASN A 64 8.82 26.36 1.97
CA ASN A 64 8.34 25.39 2.91
C ASN A 64 8.75 23.96 2.51
N TYR A 65 8.83 23.68 1.22
CA TYR A 65 9.39 22.43 0.72
C TYR A 65 10.83 22.23 1.23
N HIS A 66 11.71 23.18 0.98
CA HIS A 66 13.11 23.12 1.44
C HIS A 66 13.24 23.10 2.96
N LYS A 67 12.38 23.81 3.67
CA LYS A 67 12.43 23.87 5.13
C LYS A 67 11.98 22.58 5.80
N TYR A 68 10.93 21.92 5.28
CA TYR A 68 10.26 20.83 5.96
C TYR A 68 10.35 19.47 5.23
N LEU A 69 10.57 19.47 3.93
CA LEU A 69 10.47 18.27 3.10
C LEU A 69 11.77 17.89 2.41
N ALA A 70 12.57 18.83 1.92
CA ALA A 70 13.77 18.54 1.14
C ALA A 70 14.84 17.74 1.88
N HIS A 71 14.86 17.81 3.21
CA HIS A 71 15.78 17.08 4.07
C HIS A 71 15.17 15.84 4.71
N GLN A 72 13.89 15.59 4.46
CA GLN A 72 13.20 14.38 4.91
C GLN A 72 13.08 13.43 3.73
N GLU A 73 13.52 12.20 3.91
CA GLU A 73 13.31 11.13 2.94
C GLU A 73 11.84 10.70 2.98
N ILE A 74 10.98 11.53 2.39
CA ILE A 74 9.55 11.25 2.32
C ILE A 74 9.31 10.17 1.30
N GLY A 75 8.67 9.10 1.72
CA GLY A 75 8.32 7.99 0.87
C GLY A 75 6.91 7.49 1.11
N ILE A 76 6.45 6.64 0.21
CA ILE A 76 5.15 5.98 0.33
C ILE A 76 5.33 4.48 0.49
N LYS A 77 4.68 3.93 1.51
CA LYS A 77 4.62 2.50 1.78
C LYS A 77 3.21 2.00 1.47
N VAL A 78 3.11 0.99 0.65
CA VAL A 78 1.83 0.33 0.35
C VAL A 78 1.88 -1.08 0.94
N ILE A 79 0.99 -1.35 1.90
CA ILE A 79 0.87 -2.66 2.55
C ILE A 79 -0.36 -3.35 2.00
N ILE A 80 -0.18 -4.55 1.48
CA ILE A 80 -1.27 -5.39 0.96
C ILE A 80 -1.37 -6.64 1.81
N HIS A 81 -2.51 -6.78 2.45
CA HIS A 81 -2.82 -7.92 3.30
C HIS A 81 -4.14 -8.56 2.88
N TYR A 82 -4.24 -9.86 3.01
CA TYR A 82 -5.47 -10.63 2.82
C TYR A 82 -5.79 -11.37 4.10
N GLY A 83 -7.01 -11.22 4.59
CA GLY A 83 -7.42 -11.88 5.81
C GLY A 83 -8.92 -11.82 6.05
N LYS A 84 -9.33 -12.25 7.22
CA LYS A 84 -10.72 -12.22 7.67
C LYS A 84 -10.98 -10.93 8.43
N ILE A 85 -12.07 -10.26 8.10
CA ILE A 85 -12.51 -9.06 8.78
C ILE A 85 -13.97 -9.22 9.22
N SER A 86 -14.30 -8.59 10.34
CA SER A 86 -15.67 -8.36 10.78
C SER A 86 -15.96 -6.86 10.71
N ILE A 87 -17.14 -6.50 10.29
CA ILE A 87 -17.60 -5.12 10.28
C ILE A 87 -18.62 -4.98 11.40
N SER A 88 -18.32 -4.13 12.37
CA SER A 88 -19.23 -3.77 13.45
C SER A 88 -19.80 -2.39 13.20
N ASN A 89 -21.10 -2.23 13.48
CA ASN A 89 -21.75 -0.92 13.50
C ASN A 89 -22.10 -0.59 14.95
N ILE A 90 -21.43 0.45 15.47
CA ILE A 90 -21.65 0.94 16.83
C ILE A 90 -22.21 2.36 16.70
N GLU A 91 -23.52 2.51 16.96
CA GLU A 91 -24.22 3.81 16.89
C GLU A 91 -24.00 4.56 15.56
N GLY A 92 -24.03 3.84 14.43
CA GLY A 92 -23.84 4.41 13.09
C GLY A 92 -22.37 4.51 12.63
N HIS A 93 -21.42 4.19 13.51
CA HIS A 93 -20.01 4.15 13.18
C HIS A 93 -19.58 2.74 12.77
N PHE A 94 -19.17 2.58 11.52
CA PHE A 94 -18.63 1.32 11.02
C PHE A 94 -17.18 1.16 11.42
N LYS A 95 -16.84 0.03 12.05
CA LYS A 95 -15.48 -0.30 12.45
C LYS A 95 -15.09 -1.68 11.95
N LEU A 96 -13.90 -1.78 11.35
CA LEU A 96 -13.29 -3.07 11.05
C LEU A 96 -12.70 -3.68 12.31
N MET A 97 -12.89 -4.99 12.46
CA MET A 97 -12.40 -5.76 13.60
C MET A 97 -11.83 -7.10 13.12
N GLY A 98 -10.88 -7.63 13.86
CA GLY A 98 -10.29 -8.95 13.64
C GLY A 98 -8.77 -8.94 13.74
N GLU A 99 -8.19 -10.11 13.92
CA GLU A 99 -6.73 -10.28 14.04
C GLU A 99 -6.00 -9.81 12.76
N ASP A 100 -6.57 -10.06 11.58
CA ASP A 100 -5.98 -9.62 10.32
C ASP A 100 -5.98 -8.09 10.17
N VAL A 101 -6.96 -7.38 10.76
CA VAL A 101 -6.94 -5.91 10.82
C VAL A 101 -5.78 -5.43 11.69
N ILE A 102 -5.59 -6.04 12.85
CA ILE A 102 -4.48 -5.72 13.75
C ILE A 102 -3.13 -6.03 13.07
N LEU A 103 -3.02 -7.18 12.39
CA LEU A 103 -1.81 -7.55 11.67
C LEU A 103 -1.48 -6.56 10.55
N ALA A 104 -2.48 -6.10 9.78
CA ALA A 104 -2.27 -5.09 8.74
C ALA A 104 -1.68 -3.78 9.31
N HIS A 105 -2.17 -3.32 10.47
CA HIS A 105 -1.59 -2.17 11.18
C HIS A 105 -0.16 -2.44 11.69
N LYS A 106 0.11 -3.64 12.20
CA LYS A 106 1.46 -4.03 12.64
C LYS A 106 2.45 -4.04 11.47
N LEU A 107 2.02 -4.49 10.29
CA LEU A 107 2.85 -4.51 9.07
C LEU A 107 3.28 -3.12 8.59
N LEU A 108 2.62 -2.03 8.99
CA LEU A 108 3.11 -0.66 8.76
C LEU A 108 4.41 -0.37 9.53
N LYS A 109 4.61 -1.02 10.67
CA LYS A 109 5.79 -0.88 11.53
C LYS A 109 6.79 -2.02 11.29
N ASN A 110 7.09 -2.27 10.03
CA ASN A 110 8.05 -3.30 9.63
C ASN A 110 9.50 -2.77 9.61
N SER A 111 10.47 -3.69 9.50
CA SER A 111 11.90 -3.40 9.52
C SER A 111 12.51 -3.02 8.17
N ILE A 112 11.71 -2.88 7.11
CA ILE A 112 12.20 -2.52 5.77
C ILE A 112 12.76 -1.10 5.78
N GLN A 113 14.02 -0.94 5.36
CA GLN A 113 14.73 0.34 5.37
C GLN A 113 14.45 1.21 4.13
N GLN A 114 13.73 0.69 3.14
CA GLN A 114 13.38 1.43 1.93
C GLN A 114 12.23 2.41 2.20
N HIS A 115 12.24 3.57 1.49
CA HIS A 115 11.21 4.60 1.67
C HIS A 115 9.98 4.38 0.78
N ASN A 116 10.19 3.81 -0.42
CA ASN A 116 9.14 3.62 -1.41
C ASN A 116 9.03 2.14 -1.79
N TYR A 117 8.08 1.43 -1.20
CA TYR A 117 7.92 0.01 -1.45
C TYR A 117 6.48 -0.47 -1.34
N ILE A 118 6.25 -1.64 -1.91
CA ILE A 118 5.04 -2.42 -1.73
C ILE A 118 5.41 -3.66 -0.90
N LEU A 119 4.68 -3.88 0.19
CA LEU A 119 4.75 -5.09 1.00
C LEU A 119 3.52 -5.95 0.72
N LEU A 120 3.75 -7.21 0.42
CA LEU A 120 2.74 -8.25 0.22
C LEU A 120 2.84 -9.24 1.37
N SER A 121 1.83 -9.30 2.24
CA SER A 121 1.82 -10.30 3.32
C SER A 121 1.85 -11.72 2.78
N GLN A 122 2.32 -12.68 3.56
CA GLN A 122 2.32 -14.10 3.19
C GLN A 122 0.88 -14.55 2.88
N GLN A 123 -0.10 -14.14 3.68
CA GLN A 123 -1.51 -14.48 3.48
C GLN A 123 -2.04 -13.99 2.12
N TYR A 124 -1.60 -12.82 1.66
CA TYR A 124 -1.95 -12.34 0.33
C TYR A 124 -1.25 -13.15 -0.77
N THR A 125 0.06 -13.38 -0.65
CA THR A 125 0.83 -14.12 -1.66
C THR A 125 0.37 -15.57 -1.80
N ASP A 126 -0.09 -16.20 -0.72
CA ASP A 126 -0.65 -17.56 -0.73
C ASP A 126 -1.97 -17.67 -1.52
N LYS A 127 -2.70 -16.55 -1.67
CA LYS A 127 -3.92 -16.50 -2.48
C LYS A 127 -3.67 -16.33 -3.97
N LEU A 128 -2.45 -15.98 -4.35
CA LEU A 128 -2.09 -15.76 -5.75
C LEU A 128 -1.87 -17.10 -6.45
N ARG A 129 -2.86 -17.52 -7.23
CA ARG A 129 -2.86 -18.83 -7.91
C ARG A 129 -1.89 -18.89 -9.10
N ASP A 130 -1.67 -17.78 -9.77
CA ASP A 130 -0.82 -17.72 -10.97
C ASP A 130 0.45 -16.89 -10.73
N LYS A 131 1.53 -17.59 -10.38
CA LYS A 131 2.85 -16.98 -10.17
C LYS A 131 3.40 -16.30 -11.42
N LYS A 132 3.01 -16.72 -12.64
CA LYS A 132 3.45 -16.07 -13.88
C LYS A 132 2.85 -14.68 -14.03
N VAL A 133 1.58 -14.51 -13.66
CA VAL A 133 0.92 -13.19 -13.64
C VAL A 133 1.58 -12.28 -12.62
N VAL A 134 1.90 -12.79 -11.44
CA VAL A 134 2.64 -12.04 -10.42
C VAL A 134 3.99 -11.58 -10.93
N LYS A 135 4.75 -12.47 -11.60
CA LYS A 135 6.04 -12.14 -12.23
C LYS A 135 5.95 -10.98 -13.22
N ASN A 136 4.86 -10.93 -13.97
CA ASN A 136 4.69 -9.89 -14.99
C ASN A 136 4.35 -8.52 -14.39
N TRP A 137 3.65 -8.46 -13.27
CA TRP A 137 3.15 -7.21 -12.70
C TRP A 137 4.01 -6.69 -11.55
N PHE A 138 4.46 -7.57 -10.65
CA PHE A 138 5.30 -7.20 -9.51
C PHE A 138 6.79 -7.48 -9.72
N ASN A 139 7.21 -7.92 -10.92
CA ASN A 139 8.60 -8.28 -11.19
C ASN A 139 9.15 -9.26 -10.14
N TRP A 140 8.61 -10.47 -10.12
CA TRP A 140 8.86 -11.49 -9.09
C TRP A 140 10.34 -11.72 -8.80
N ASP A 141 11.21 -11.58 -9.82
CA ASP A 141 12.65 -11.78 -9.67
C ASP A 141 13.31 -10.69 -8.81
N LYS A 142 12.62 -9.56 -8.61
CA LYS A 142 13.02 -8.46 -7.72
C LYS A 142 12.31 -8.47 -6.37
N LEU A 143 11.33 -9.35 -6.17
CA LEU A 143 10.67 -9.51 -4.88
C LEU A 143 11.63 -10.08 -3.84
N LYS A 144 11.81 -9.35 -2.77
CA LYS A 144 12.59 -9.76 -1.61
C LYS A 144 11.67 -10.39 -0.57
N LYS A 145 12.23 -11.30 0.23
CA LYS A 145 11.56 -11.86 1.40
C LYS A 145 11.96 -11.08 2.63
N GLY A 146 11.03 -10.87 3.54
CA GLY A 146 11.26 -10.25 4.83
C GLY A 146 10.47 -10.96 5.92
N THR A 147 10.89 -10.73 7.15
CA THR A 147 10.23 -11.24 8.36
C THR A 147 10.33 -10.20 9.45
N ASP A 148 9.26 -10.06 10.22
CA ASP A 148 9.26 -9.31 11.48
C ASP A 148 8.60 -10.13 12.56
N HIS A 149 8.95 -9.86 13.81
CA HIS A 149 8.34 -10.48 14.97
C HIS A 149 7.41 -9.48 15.64
N TYR A 150 6.12 -9.85 15.74
CA TYR A 150 5.14 -9.04 16.47
C TYR A 150 4.59 -9.82 17.65
N GLU A 151 4.44 -9.13 18.77
CA GLU A 151 3.77 -9.67 19.94
C GLU A 151 2.38 -10.20 19.56
N HIS A 152 1.99 -11.37 20.05
CA HIS A 152 0.77 -12.14 19.74
C HIS A 152 0.71 -12.79 18.35
N PHE A 153 1.51 -12.34 17.37
CA PHE A 153 1.54 -12.93 16.01
C PHE A 153 2.75 -13.84 15.79
N GLY A 154 3.79 -13.69 16.62
CA GLY A 154 5.06 -14.37 16.39
C GLY A 154 5.79 -13.82 15.16
N THR A 155 6.49 -14.70 14.45
CA THR A 155 7.22 -14.33 13.23
C THR A 155 6.27 -14.29 12.04
N VAL A 156 6.17 -13.11 11.43
CA VAL A 156 5.34 -12.84 10.26
C VAL A 156 6.22 -12.72 9.02
N PHE A 157 5.87 -13.47 7.99
CA PHE A 157 6.58 -13.49 6.71
C PHE A 157 5.87 -12.61 5.68
N TYR A 158 6.64 -11.96 4.83
CA TYR A 158 6.12 -11.15 3.74
C TYR A 158 7.10 -11.09 2.57
N HIS A 159 6.61 -10.61 1.44
CA HIS A 159 7.44 -10.21 0.32
C HIS A 159 7.35 -8.69 0.13
N TYR A 160 8.42 -8.07 -0.36
CA TYR A 160 8.40 -6.66 -0.67
C TYR A 160 9.21 -6.32 -1.92
N ILE A 161 8.85 -5.23 -2.56
CA ILE A 161 9.52 -4.72 -3.76
C ILE A 161 9.57 -3.21 -3.72
N ALA A 162 10.71 -2.63 -4.11
CA ALA A 162 10.80 -1.19 -4.31
C ALA A 162 9.93 -0.76 -5.50
N PHE A 163 9.29 0.39 -5.42
CA PHE A 163 8.49 0.91 -6.55
C PHE A 163 9.31 1.09 -7.82
N ALA A 164 10.61 1.43 -7.70
CA ALA A 164 11.53 1.54 -8.84
C ALA A 164 11.70 0.22 -9.61
N ASP A 165 11.54 -0.93 -8.94
CA ASP A 165 11.67 -2.27 -9.51
C ASP A 165 10.35 -2.84 -10.07
N VAL A 166 9.22 -2.18 -9.81
CA VAL A 166 7.93 -2.59 -10.39
C VAL A 166 7.98 -2.34 -11.89
N LYS A 167 7.62 -3.34 -12.69
CA LYS A 167 7.63 -3.20 -14.15
C LYS A 167 6.74 -2.02 -14.58
N LYS A 168 7.29 -1.15 -15.45
CA LYS A 168 6.51 -0.10 -16.09
C LYS A 168 5.39 -0.77 -16.87
N LEU A 169 4.15 -0.43 -16.55
CA LEU A 169 3.00 -0.84 -17.33
C LEU A 169 3.13 -0.14 -18.69
N ASN A 170 3.55 -0.88 -19.70
CA ASN A 170 3.48 -0.38 -21.07
C ASN A 170 2.00 -0.05 -21.31
N LYS A 171 1.70 1.23 -21.56
CA LYS A 171 0.43 1.62 -22.15
C LYS A 171 0.33 0.82 -23.45
N ARG A 172 -0.44 -0.28 -23.46
CA ARG A 172 -0.85 -0.87 -24.72
C ARG A 172 -1.58 0.24 -25.44
N LYS A 173 -1.03 0.63 -26.59
CA LYS A 173 -1.74 1.47 -27.54
C LYS A 173 -3.11 0.81 -27.75
N ALA A 174 -4.16 1.56 -27.42
CA ALA A 174 -5.51 1.21 -27.80
C ALA A 174 -5.63 1.22 -29.32
#